data_702ebbdde589ed00c77acdef5b7b3271
#
_entry.id   702ebbdde589ed00c77acdef5b7b3271
#
_cell.length_a   1.000
_cell.length_b   1.000
_cell.length_c   1.000
_cell.angle_alpha   90.00
_cell.angle_beta   90.00
_cell.angle_gamma   90.00
#
_symmetry.space_group_name_H-M   'P 1'
#
loop_
_entity.id
_entity.type
_entity.pdbx_description
1 polymer ?
#
loop_
_entity_poly.entity_id
_entity_poly.type
_entity_poly.pdbx_seq_one_letter_code
_entity_poly.pdbx_strand_id
1 'polypeptide(L)'
;MRPLIEIPAADGTAEAVVARPDADGSYPGVLLCMDAIGLRQQIETMADRIASWGYVVLAPNTFYRSGTAAQTTPTADLRDPAERKAYGPISMGYLAELTTERIEADLPHYLAALRALPGVEDGPVGVTGYCMGARVATIAAGIDQGVAAAAGFHGARVAVDAPDSPHLRLSGARADFVYGHADNDGANPPEDVARLDDALAEHGLSARTAVYPDAPHGFTMADTSSYQEAGAERHFDELRELFARTFGGR
;
A
#
# COMPACT_ATOMS: atom_id res chain seq x y z
N MET A 1 7.96 14.63 10.21
CA MET A 1 6.56 14.35 9.77
C MET A 1 5.65 15.50 10.15
N ARG A 2 4.64 15.79 9.33
CA ARG A 2 3.53 16.71 9.66
C ARG A 2 2.70 16.18 10.84
N PRO A 3 1.81 17.00 11.45
CA PRO A 3 0.87 16.51 12.45
C PRO A 3 0.01 15.39 11.85
N LEU A 4 -0.08 14.27 12.56
CA LEU A 4 -0.93 13.16 12.21
C LEU A 4 -2.37 13.46 12.63
N ILE A 5 -3.35 12.93 11.88
CA ILE A 5 -4.74 12.90 12.31
C ILE A 5 -5.05 11.55 12.96
N GLU A 6 -6.11 11.49 13.74
CA GLU A 6 -6.67 10.25 14.25
C GLU A 6 -7.88 9.86 13.42
N ILE A 7 -7.97 8.58 13.04
CA ILE A 7 -9.09 8.00 12.32
C ILE A 7 -9.62 6.76 13.06
N PRO A 8 -10.91 6.44 12.96
CA PRO A 8 -11.45 5.20 13.49
C PRO A 8 -10.77 3.98 12.88
N ALA A 9 -10.61 2.93 13.67
CA ALA A 9 -10.18 1.60 13.27
C ALA A 9 -11.01 0.56 14.03
N ALA A 10 -10.95 -0.72 13.65
CA ALA A 10 -11.81 -1.75 14.22
C ALA A 10 -11.66 -1.91 15.73
N ASP A 11 -10.42 -1.81 16.25
CA ASP A 11 -10.12 -2.00 17.66
C ASP A 11 -9.67 -0.69 18.35
N GLY A 12 -10.05 0.48 17.82
CA GLY A 12 -9.70 1.76 18.42
C GLY A 12 -9.47 2.87 17.41
N THR A 13 -8.36 3.57 17.54
CA THR A 13 -8.00 4.74 16.74
C THR A 13 -6.61 4.53 16.14
N ALA A 14 -6.46 4.81 14.85
CA ALA A 14 -5.17 4.79 14.15
C ALA A 14 -4.73 6.22 13.81
N GLU A 15 -3.45 6.53 14.02
CA GLU A 15 -2.86 7.75 13.47
C GLU A 15 -2.73 7.62 11.95
N ALA A 16 -2.86 8.74 11.22
CA ALA A 16 -2.73 8.74 9.78
C ALA A 16 -2.07 10.01 9.25
N VAL A 17 -1.30 9.87 8.18
CA VAL A 17 -0.85 10.98 7.33
C VAL A 17 -1.95 11.33 6.35
N VAL A 18 -2.18 12.64 6.12
CA VAL A 18 -3.01 13.13 5.03
C VAL A 18 -2.17 14.05 4.15
N ALA A 19 -2.08 13.74 2.86
CA ALA A 19 -1.49 14.61 1.85
C ALA A 19 -2.56 15.10 0.89
N ARG A 20 -2.43 16.36 0.43
CA ARG A 20 -3.39 17.03 -0.45
C ARG A 20 -2.66 17.77 -1.57
N PRO A 21 -3.30 17.97 -2.72
CA PRO A 21 -2.84 18.94 -3.71
C PRO A 21 -2.74 20.35 -3.12
N ASP A 22 -1.82 21.16 -3.65
CA ASP A 22 -1.64 22.56 -3.21
C ASP A 22 -2.82 23.45 -3.59
N ALA A 23 -3.52 23.12 -4.69
CA ALA A 23 -4.68 23.89 -5.14
C ALA A 23 -5.95 23.47 -4.39
N ASP A 24 -6.81 24.44 -4.09
CA ASP A 24 -8.15 24.16 -3.57
C ASP A 24 -8.99 23.41 -4.61
N GLY A 25 -9.78 22.44 -4.15
CA GLY A 25 -10.62 21.63 -5.03
C GLY A 25 -11.14 20.36 -4.39
N SER A 26 -11.84 19.57 -5.19
CA SER A 26 -12.21 18.19 -4.86
C SER A 26 -11.44 17.24 -5.78
N TYR A 27 -10.93 16.17 -5.20
CA TYR A 27 -10.01 15.23 -5.85
C TYR A 27 -10.35 13.81 -5.49
N PRO A 28 -10.06 12.82 -6.35
CA PRO A 28 -10.22 11.42 -5.97
C PRO A 28 -9.36 11.07 -4.75
N GLY A 29 -9.92 10.21 -3.88
CA GLY A 29 -9.21 9.71 -2.71
C GLY A 29 -8.30 8.54 -3.03
N VAL A 30 -7.14 8.48 -2.38
CA VAL A 30 -6.19 7.35 -2.45
C VAL A 30 -5.84 6.89 -1.04
N LEU A 31 -6.03 5.59 -0.76
CA LEU A 31 -5.51 4.95 0.44
C LEU A 31 -4.10 4.43 0.16
N LEU A 32 -3.11 4.92 0.89
CA LEU A 32 -1.73 4.44 0.82
C LEU A 32 -1.44 3.50 1.98
N CYS A 33 -1.18 2.23 1.68
CA CYS A 33 -0.87 1.20 2.65
C CYS A 33 0.65 1.06 2.82
N MET A 34 1.15 1.39 4.00
CA MET A 34 2.58 1.42 4.33
C MET A 34 3.24 0.04 4.24
N ASP A 35 4.57 0.02 4.23
CA ASP A 35 5.39 -1.17 4.37
C ASP A 35 5.54 -1.61 5.85
N ALA A 36 6.26 -2.71 6.07
CA ALA A 36 6.50 -3.28 7.40
C ALA A 36 7.44 -2.44 8.30
N ILE A 37 7.94 -1.32 7.81
CA ILE A 37 8.80 -0.41 8.59
C ILE A 37 7.97 0.61 9.39
N GLY A 38 6.69 0.76 9.06
CA GLY A 38 5.78 1.63 9.80
C GLY A 38 5.52 2.98 9.14
N LEU A 39 4.62 3.75 9.75
CA LEU A 39 4.21 5.07 9.28
C LEU A 39 5.29 6.11 9.63
N ARG A 40 6.06 6.52 8.63
CA ARG A 40 7.25 7.38 8.79
C ARG A 40 7.39 8.41 7.68
N GLN A 41 8.43 9.27 7.76
CA GLN A 41 8.69 10.34 6.79
C GLN A 41 8.72 9.85 5.34
N GLN A 42 9.25 8.65 5.07
CA GLN A 42 9.24 8.08 3.71
C GLN A 42 7.84 7.90 3.16
N ILE A 43 6.91 7.39 3.97
CA ILE A 43 5.51 7.21 3.58
C ILE A 43 4.83 8.58 3.34
N GLU A 44 5.13 9.57 4.18
CA GLU A 44 4.67 10.95 3.98
C GLU A 44 5.18 11.52 2.65
N THR A 45 6.46 11.36 2.34
CA THR A 45 7.07 11.81 1.07
C THR A 45 6.40 11.15 -0.15
N MET A 46 6.10 9.86 -0.07
CA MET A 46 5.40 9.14 -1.13
C MET A 46 3.95 9.60 -1.27
N ALA A 47 3.27 9.86 -0.15
CA ALA A 47 1.92 10.43 -0.14
C ALA A 47 1.89 11.83 -0.78
N ASP A 48 2.89 12.67 -0.49
CA ASP A 48 3.02 14.00 -1.11
C ASP A 48 3.23 13.92 -2.61
N ARG A 49 4.05 12.98 -3.07
CA ARG A 49 4.26 12.77 -4.51
C ARG A 49 2.96 12.37 -5.21
N ILE A 50 2.17 11.48 -4.62
CA ILE A 50 0.86 11.08 -5.17
C ILE A 50 -0.11 12.26 -5.12
N ALA A 51 -0.12 13.03 -4.03
CA ALA A 51 -0.98 14.19 -3.90
C ALA A 51 -0.67 15.28 -4.94
N SER A 52 0.61 15.45 -5.33
CA SER A 52 1.02 16.39 -6.38
C SER A 52 0.43 16.08 -7.77
N TRP A 53 -0.11 14.87 -7.97
CA TRP A 53 -0.79 14.47 -9.20
C TRP A 53 -2.30 14.78 -9.19
N GLY A 54 -2.82 15.37 -8.10
CA GLY A 54 -4.23 15.71 -7.98
C GLY A 54 -5.07 14.67 -7.23
N TYR A 55 -4.53 14.08 -6.17
CA TYR A 55 -5.23 13.13 -5.29
C TYR A 55 -5.17 13.54 -3.84
N VAL A 56 -6.23 13.28 -3.06
CA VAL A 56 -6.14 13.35 -1.59
C VAL A 56 -5.72 11.97 -1.09
N VAL A 57 -4.61 11.91 -0.35
CA VAL A 57 -4.02 10.66 0.11
C VAL A 57 -4.18 10.50 1.61
N LEU A 58 -4.67 9.35 2.05
CA LEU A 58 -4.70 8.92 3.44
C LEU A 58 -3.76 7.73 3.61
N ALA A 59 -2.80 7.83 4.54
CA ALA A 59 -1.89 6.73 4.89
C ALA A 59 -2.02 6.41 6.39
N PRO A 60 -2.78 5.36 6.77
CA PRO A 60 -2.96 4.98 8.17
C PRO A 60 -1.76 4.22 8.73
N ASN A 61 -1.52 4.36 10.05
CA ASN A 61 -0.69 3.47 10.82
C ASN A 61 -1.41 2.13 11.02
N THR A 62 -1.14 1.15 10.17
CA THR A 62 -1.76 -0.18 10.26
C THR A 62 -1.26 -0.99 11.47
N PHE A 63 -0.23 -0.52 12.17
CA PHE A 63 0.30 -1.11 13.40
C PHE A 63 -0.26 -0.47 14.69
N TYR A 64 -1.36 0.27 14.61
CA TYR A 64 -1.93 1.01 15.74
C TYR A 64 -2.22 0.15 16.98
N ARG A 65 -2.49 -1.15 16.79
CA ARG A 65 -2.66 -2.10 17.92
C ARG A 65 -1.35 -2.33 18.69
N SER A 66 -0.21 -2.18 18.03
CA SER A 66 1.12 -2.34 18.63
C SER A 66 1.69 -1.03 19.19
N GLY A 67 1.13 0.11 18.79
CA GLY A 67 1.56 1.43 19.30
C GLY A 67 1.32 2.58 18.32
N THR A 68 1.70 3.77 18.77
CA THR A 68 1.70 4.97 17.93
C THR A 68 2.68 4.85 16.77
N ALA A 69 2.55 5.69 15.75
CA ALA A 69 3.49 5.75 14.64
C ALA A 69 4.95 5.95 15.13
N ALA A 70 5.15 6.81 16.12
CA ALA A 70 6.46 7.04 16.71
C ALA A 70 7.03 5.82 17.47
N GLN A 71 6.18 4.98 18.04
CA GLN A 71 6.60 3.77 18.76
C GLN A 71 6.87 2.59 17.84
N THR A 72 6.21 2.53 16.69
CA THR A 72 6.30 1.42 15.72
C THR A 72 7.26 1.71 14.56
N THR A 73 7.88 2.89 14.53
CA THR A 73 8.85 3.30 13.51
C THR A 73 10.28 3.22 14.08
N PRO A 74 11.27 2.72 13.31
CA PRO A 74 12.65 2.68 13.76
C PRO A 74 13.25 4.08 13.92
N THR A 75 14.13 4.24 14.91
CA THR A 75 14.94 5.44 15.09
C THR A 75 16.31 5.33 14.43
N ALA A 76 16.74 4.10 14.07
CA ALA A 76 17.99 3.83 13.38
C ALA A 76 17.92 4.21 11.89
N ASP A 77 19.06 4.51 11.28
CA ASP A 77 19.16 4.76 9.84
C ASP A 77 19.18 3.42 9.06
N LEU A 78 18.06 3.07 8.46
CA LEU A 78 17.92 1.81 7.72
C LEU A 78 18.61 1.81 6.35
N ARG A 79 19.28 2.89 5.96
CA ARG A 79 20.24 2.87 4.84
C ARG A 79 21.50 2.10 5.19
N ASP A 80 21.80 1.96 6.49
CA ASP A 80 22.79 0.99 6.97
C ASP A 80 22.19 -0.43 6.91
N PRO A 81 22.80 -1.36 6.12
CA PRO A 81 22.31 -2.73 6.03
C PRO A 81 22.30 -3.50 7.37
N ALA A 82 23.21 -3.17 8.28
CA ALA A 82 23.26 -3.81 9.59
C ALA A 82 22.09 -3.37 10.48
N GLU A 83 21.77 -2.08 10.49
CA GLU A 83 20.63 -1.53 11.22
C GLU A 83 19.30 -2.05 10.63
N ARG A 84 19.19 -2.10 9.29
CA ARG A 84 18.02 -2.69 8.63
C ARG A 84 17.83 -4.16 8.99
N LYS A 85 18.92 -4.94 9.02
CA LYS A 85 18.88 -6.35 9.42
C LYS A 85 18.48 -6.51 10.89
N ALA A 86 18.99 -5.65 11.76
CA ALA A 86 18.66 -5.66 13.20
C ALA A 86 17.18 -5.31 13.46
N TYR A 87 16.57 -4.44 12.63
CA TYR A 87 15.16 -4.07 12.74
C TYR A 87 14.22 -5.18 12.27
N GLY A 88 14.65 -6.10 11.40
CA GLY A 88 13.84 -7.16 10.82
C GLY A 88 12.99 -7.95 11.83
N PRO A 89 13.55 -8.48 12.93
CA PRO A 89 12.77 -9.21 13.95
C PRO A 89 11.68 -8.35 14.62
N ILE A 90 11.90 -7.04 14.78
CA ILE A 90 10.92 -6.11 15.37
C ILE A 90 9.74 -5.95 14.43
N SER A 91 9.99 -5.67 13.17
CA SER A 91 8.94 -5.52 12.15
C SER A 91 8.15 -6.82 11.95
N MET A 92 8.82 -7.97 12.02
CA MET A 92 8.14 -9.28 11.97
C MET A 92 7.18 -9.50 13.14
N GLY A 93 7.47 -8.95 14.32
CA GLY A 93 6.54 -8.94 15.46
C GLY A 93 5.25 -8.19 15.12
N TYR A 94 5.35 -6.99 14.54
CA TYR A 94 4.17 -6.22 14.12
C TYR A 94 3.39 -6.92 12.99
N LEU A 95 4.10 -7.53 12.04
CA LEU A 95 3.47 -8.28 10.95
C LEU A 95 2.69 -9.51 11.44
N ALA A 96 3.17 -10.18 12.47
CA ALA A 96 2.47 -11.32 13.07
C ALA A 96 1.11 -10.93 13.67
N GLU A 97 1.00 -9.70 14.17
CA GLU A 97 -0.25 -9.13 14.69
C GLU A 97 -1.20 -8.66 13.58
N LEU A 98 -0.72 -8.38 12.37
CA LEU A 98 -1.51 -7.90 11.25
C LEU A 98 -2.04 -9.08 10.41
N THR A 99 -2.99 -9.83 10.97
CA THR A 99 -3.64 -10.95 10.27
C THR A 99 -4.58 -10.46 9.16
N THR A 100 -4.93 -11.35 8.23
CA THR A 100 -5.91 -11.05 7.17
C THR A 100 -7.25 -10.61 7.77
N GLU A 101 -7.72 -11.28 8.83
CA GLU A 101 -8.97 -10.92 9.54
C GLU A 101 -8.92 -9.49 10.10
N ARG A 102 -7.79 -9.09 10.71
CA ARG A 102 -7.61 -7.73 11.23
C ARG A 102 -7.56 -6.70 10.12
N ILE A 103 -6.92 -7.01 9.01
CA ILE A 103 -6.90 -6.15 7.81
C ILE A 103 -8.34 -5.94 7.30
N GLU A 104 -9.10 -7.03 7.14
CA GLU A 104 -10.49 -6.97 6.69
C GLU A 104 -11.40 -6.18 7.65
N ALA A 105 -11.15 -6.27 8.95
CA ALA A 105 -11.88 -5.50 9.95
C ALA A 105 -11.55 -3.99 9.89
N ASP A 106 -10.29 -3.61 9.65
CA ASP A 106 -9.86 -2.21 9.63
C ASP A 106 -10.21 -1.47 8.33
N LEU A 107 -10.17 -2.15 7.20
CA LEU A 107 -10.31 -1.54 5.87
C LEU A 107 -11.61 -0.73 5.67
N PRO A 108 -12.81 -1.19 6.12
CA PRO A 108 -14.02 -0.38 6.02
C PRO A 108 -13.89 0.97 6.74
N HIS A 109 -13.21 1.00 7.89
CA HIS A 109 -12.96 2.22 8.65
C HIS A 109 -12.00 3.16 7.93
N TYR A 110 -10.91 2.64 7.38
CA TYR A 110 -9.93 3.45 6.64
C TYR A 110 -10.53 4.04 5.35
N LEU A 111 -11.29 3.23 4.59
CA LEU A 111 -11.95 3.69 3.37
C LEU A 111 -13.07 4.71 3.68
N ALA A 112 -13.82 4.53 4.74
CA ALA A 112 -14.82 5.50 5.19
C ALA A 112 -14.15 6.82 5.64
N ALA A 113 -13.05 6.73 6.41
CA ALA A 113 -12.29 7.90 6.82
C ALA A 113 -11.71 8.66 5.62
N LEU A 114 -11.15 7.95 4.62
CA LEU A 114 -10.68 8.56 3.39
C LEU A 114 -11.78 9.34 2.66
N ARG A 115 -12.95 8.69 2.45
CA ARG A 115 -14.10 9.32 1.76
C ARG A 115 -14.68 10.52 2.52
N ALA A 116 -14.53 10.56 3.83
CA ALA A 116 -14.99 11.66 4.69
C ALA A 116 -14.00 12.82 4.78
N LEU A 117 -12.78 12.69 4.25
CA LEU A 117 -11.79 13.78 4.30
C LEU A 117 -12.26 14.99 3.48
N PRO A 118 -12.10 16.22 4.00
CA PRO A 118 -12.33 17.43 3.20
C PRO A 118 -11.50 17.44 1.92
N GLY A 119 -12.14 17.76 0.80
CA GLY A 119 -11.49 17.78 -0.51
C GLY A 119 -11.43 16.42 -1.22
N VAL A 120 -11.96 15.36 -0.64
CA VAL A 120 -12.20 14.11 -1.37
C VAL A 120 -13.56 14.22 -2.08
N GLU A 121 -13.58 13.94 -3.38
CA GLU A 121 -14.81 13.94 -4.17
C GLU A 121 -15.64 12.67 -3.93
N ASP A 122 -16.95 12.80 -4.09
CA ASP A 122 -17.83 11.63 -4.10
C ASP A 122 -17.50 10.76 -5.30
N GLY A 123 -17.24 9.47 -5.08
CA GLY A 123 -16.95 8.55 -6.17
C GLY A 123 -15.99 7.41 -5.78
N PRO A 124 -15.44 6.75 -6.80
CA PRO A 124 -14.49 5.67 -6.59
C PRO A 124 -13.15 6.19 -6.03
N VAL A 125 -12.46 5.32 -5.31
CA VAL A 125 -11.15 5.61 -4.71
C VAL A 125 -10.07 4.69 -5.27
N GLY A 126 -8.80 5.11 -5.14
CA GLY A 126 -7.63 4.29 -5.41
C GLY A 126 -7.03 3.72 -4.14
N VAL A 127 -6.30 2.62 -4.28
CA VAL A 127 -5.49 2.05 -3.20
C VAL A 127 -4.11 1.69 -3.74
N THR A 128 -3.06 2.01 -3.02
CA THR A 128 -1.69 1.54 -3.34
C THR A 128 -1.02 1.02 -2.08
N GLY A 129 -0.20 -0.02 -2.22
CA GLY A 129 0.45 -0.62 -1.08
C GLY A 129 1.85 -1.16 -1.39
N TYR A 130 2.69 -1.19 -0.36
CA TYR A 130 4.11 -1.51 -0.44
C TYR A 130 4.45 -2.65 0.50
N CYS A 131 5.20 -3.66 0.03
CA CYS A 131 5.55 -4.84 0.82
C CYS A 131 4.28 -5.52 1.40
N MET A 132 4.10 -5.54 2.71
CA MET A 132 2.88 -6.01 3.35
C MET A 132 1.64 -5.18 2.96
N GLY A 133 1.81 -3.90 2.65
CA GLY A 133 0.73 -3.01 2.21
C GLY A 133 0.10 -3.43 0.88
N ALA A 134 0.84 -4.17 0.03
CA ALA A 134 0.27 -4.75 -1.19
C ALA A 134 -0.83 -5.78 -0.87
N ARG A 135 -0.70 -6.55 0.23
CA ARG A 135 -1.78 -7.43 0.73
C ARG A 135 -3.02 -6.62 1.10
N VAL A 136 -2.80 -5.52 1.83
CA VAL A 136 -3.88 -4.62 2.27
C VAL A 136 -4.61 -4.03 1.07
N ALA A 137 -3.87 -3.56 0.06
CA ALA A 137 -4.43 -3.01 -1.17
C ALA A 137 -5.24 -4.05 -1.96
N THR A 138 -4.73 -5.29 -2.07
CA THR A 138 -5.43 -6.40 -2.74
C THR A 138 -6.73 -6.75 -2.02
N ILE A 139 -6.71 -6.85 -0.69
CA ILE A 139 -7.91 -7.12 0.11
C ILE A 139 -8.91 -5.97 -0.03
N ALA A 140 -8.46 -4.71 0.04
CA ALA A 140 -9.33 -3.54 -0.09
C ALA A 140 -10.10 -3.56 -1.41
N ALA A 141 -9.43 -3.85 -2.53
CA ALA A 141 -10.08 -3.96 -3.83
C ALA A 141 -11.08 -5.12 -3.91
N GLY A 142 -10.84 -6.20 -3.16
CA GLY A 142 -11.72 -7.36 -3.15
C GLY A 142 -12.98 -7.21 -2.29
N ILE A 143 -12.92 -6.40 -1.23
CA ILE A 143 -14.05 -6.25 -0.28
C ILE A 143 -14.86 -4.95 -0.48
N ASP A 144 -14.32 -3.96 -1.19
CA ASP A 144 -15.00 -2.68 -1.46
C ASP A 144 -15.06 -2.40 -2.96
N GLN A 145 -16.23 -2.55 -3.56
CA GLN A 145 -16.46 -2.33 -5.00
C GLN A 145 -16.32 -0.85 -5.42
N GLY A 146 -16.21 0.07 -4.47
CA GLY A 146 -15.88 1.47 -4.72
C GLY A 146 -14.38 1.73 -4.89
N VAL A 147 -13.53 0.71 -4.72
CA VAL A 147 -12.11 0.76 -5.13
C VAL A 147 -12.03 0.47 -6.62
N ALA A 148 -11.66 1.47 -7.42
CA ALA A 148 -11.59 1.37 -8.87
C ALA A 148 -10.16 1.17 -9.40
N ALA A 149 -9.13 1.46 -8.60
CA ALA A 149 -7.74 1.23 -8.93
C ALA A 149 -6.99 0.67 -7.72
N ALA A 150 -6.22 -0.39 -7.92
CA ALA A 150 -5.39 -0.98 -6.87
C ALA A 150 -3.98 -1.29 -7.37
N ALA A 151 -2.97 -0.94 -6.58
CA ALA A 151 -1.59 -1.23 -6.93
C ALA A 151 -0.81 -1.86 -5.76
N GLY A 152 0.10 -2.76 -6.08
CA GLY A 152 0.99 -3.39 -5.11
C GLY A 152 2.43 -3.43 -5.62
N PHE A 153 3.38 -2.94 -4.83
CA PHE A 153 4.78 -2.91 -5.21
C PHE A 153 5.63 -3.70 -4.22
N HIS A 154 6.60 -4.50 -4.75
CA HIS A 154 7.39 -5.46 -3.98
C HIS A 154 6.57 -6.17 -2.89
N GLY A 155 5.38 -6.63 -3.30
CA GLY A 155 4.42 -7.24 -2.39
C GLY A 155 4.96 -8.51 -1.74
N ALA A 156 4.59 -8.72 -0.47
CA ALA A 156 4.90 -9.94 0.25
C ALA A 156 3.62 -10.70 0.56
N ARG A 157 3.60 -12.01 0.24
CA ARG A 157 2.48 -12.91 0.57
C ARG A 157 1.10 -12.43 0.05
N VAL A 158 1.07 -11.86 -1.16
CA VAL A 158 -0.18 -11.38 -1.79
C VAL A 158 -1.03 -12.55 -2.30
N ALA A 159 -0.38 -13.61 -2.80
CA ALA A 159 -1.03 -14.80 -3.30
C ALA A 159 -0.27 -16.07 -2.86
N VAL A 160 -0.50 -16.50 -1.64
CA VAL A 160 0.11 -17.72 -1.07
C VAL A 160 -0.88 -18.89 -1.08
N ASP A 161 -0.38 -20.11 -0.95
CA ASP A 161 -1.21 -21.30 -0.76
C ASP A 161 -1.68 -21.40 0.72
N ALA A 162 -2.69 -20.59 1.04
CA ALA A 162 -3.29 -20.53 2.37
C ALA A 162 -4.77 -20.10 2.26
N PRO A 163 -5.65 -20.57 3.17
CA PRO A 163 -7.09 -20.31 3.10
C PRO A 163 -7.47 -18.83 3.33
N ASP A 164 -6.58 -18.05 3.92
CA ASP A 164 -6.73 -16.62 4.21
C ASP A 164 -5.93 -15.73 3.26
N SER A 165 -5.42 -16.30 2.16
CA SER A 165 -4.59 -15.56 1.21
C SER A 165 -5.34 -14.40 0.55
N PRO A 166 -4.72 -13.20 0.44
CA PRO A 166 -5.35 -11.99 -0.09
C PRO A 166 -5.98 -12.14 -1.47
N HIS A 167 -5.31 -12.86 -2.40
CA HIS A 167 -5.81 -13.07 -3.77
C HIS A 167 -7.19 -13.74 -3.82
N LEU A 168 -7.59 -14.48 -2.79
CA LEU A 168 -8.92 -15.11 -2.71
C LEU A 168 -10.07 -14.09 -2.59
N ARG A 169 -9.77 -12.83 -2.30
CA ARG A 169 -10.75 -11.72 -2.25
C ARG A 169 -10.99 -11.10 -3.63
N LEU A 170 -10.16 -11.40 -4.62
CA LEU A 170 -10.25 -10.82 -5.98
C LEU A 170 -11.56 -11.16 -6.69
N SER A 171 -12.26 -12.22 -6.30
CA SER A 171 -13.60 -12.55 -6.82
C SER A 171 -14.64 -11.43 -6.64
N GLY A 172 -14.47 -10.56 -5.65
CA GLY A 172 -15.33 -9.39 -5.40
C GLY A 172 -14.86 -8.09 -6.06
N ALA A 173 -13.64 -8.08 -6.61
CA ALA A 173 -13.00 -6.88 -7.12
C ALA A 173 -13.60 -6.38 -8.44
N ARG A 174 -13.51 -5.06 -8.65
CA ARG A 174 -13.85 -4.36 -9.91
C ARG A 174 -12.76 -3.38 -10.34
N ALA A 175 -11.66 -3.34 -9.61
CA ALA A 175 -10.57 -2.42 -9.83
C ALA A 175 -9.72 -2.81 -11.06
N ASP A 176 -9.07 -1.81 -11.66
CA ASP A 176 -7.87 -2.02 -12.48
C ASP A 176 -6.66 -2.21 -11.57
N PHE A 177 -5.77 -3.13 -11.93
CA PHE A 177 -4.62 -3.48 -11.11
C PHE A 177 -3.27 -3.16 -11.77
N VAL A 178 -2.29 -2.82 -10.92
CA VAL A 178 -0.87 -2.80 -11.26
C VAL A 178 -0.07 -3.49 -10.15
N TYR A 179 0.77 -4.48 -10.52
CA TYR A 179 1.71 -5.09 -9.60
C TYR A 179 3.14 -5.00 -10.14
N GLY A 180 4.03 -4.38 -9.36
CA GLY A 180 5.47 -4.32 -9.60
C GLY A 180 6.20 -5.25 -8.63
N HIS A 181 6.61 -6.43 -9.09
CA HIS A 181 7.30 -7.41 -8.26
C HIS A 181 8.80 -7.12 -8.20
N ALA A 182 9.38 -7.34 -7.03
CA ALA A 182 10.84 -7.29 -6.89
C ALA A 182 11.47 -8.52 -7.56
N ASP A 183 12.71 -8.36 -8.02
CA ASP A 183 13.46 -9.46 -8.64
C ASP A 183 14.10 -10.36 -7.58
N ASN A 184 14.08 -11.67 -7.81
CA ASN A 184 14.63 -12.67 -6.89
C ASN A 184 14.13 -12.52 -5.43
N ASP A 185 12.84 -12.20 -5.26
CA ASP A 185 12.24 -11.90 -3.97
C ASP A 185 11.77 -13.16 -3.24
N GLY A 186 12.49 -13.54 -2.18
CA GLY A 186 12.09 -14.68 -1.34
C GLY A 186 10.78 -14.46 -0.56
N ALA A 187 10.29 -13.22 -0.43
CA ALA A 187 9.01 -12.90 0.20
C ALA A 187 7.81 -13.01 -0.76
N ASN A 188 8.09 -13.12 -2.08
CA ASN A 188 7.10 -13.28 -3.14
C ASN A 188 7.71 -14.10 -4.30
N PRO A 189 7.92 -15.41 -4.11
CA PRO A 189 8.58 -16.27 -5.09
C PRO A 189 7.76 -16.38 -6.38
N PRO A 190 8.37 -16.86 -7.49
CA PRO A 190 7.70 -16.92 -8.80
C PRO A 190 6.37 -17.68 -8.80
N GLU A 191 6.22 -18.71 -7.97
CA GLU A 191 4.95 -19.45 -7.83
C GLU A 191 3.82 -18.62 -7.21
N ASP A 192 4.15 -17.67 -6.31
CA ASP A 192 3.17 -16.76 -5.73
C ASP A 192 2.80 -15.64 -6.72
N VAL A 193 3.76 -15.17 -7.54
CA VAL A 193 3.50 -14.25 -8.65
C VAL A 193 2.56 -14.90 -9.66
N ALA A 194 2.85 -16.13 -10.10
CA ALA A 194 2.01 -16.86 -11.05
C ALA A 194 0.59 -17.09 -10.50
N ARG A 195 0.46 -17.43 -9.22
CA ARG A 195 -0.85 -17.61 -8.57
C ARG A 195 -1.66 -16.31 -8.54
N LEU A 196 -1.01 -15.17 -8.35
CA LEU A 196 -1.67 -13.87 -8.44
C LEU A 196 -2.17 -13.60 -9.86
N ASP A 197 -1.32 -13.80 -10.86
CA ASP A 197 -1.65 -13.61 -12.28
C ASP A 197 -2.82 -14.52 -12.71
N ASP A 198 -2.79 -15.77 -12.30
CA ASP A 198 -3.87 -16.74 -12.56
C ASP A 198 -5.20 -16.28 -11.93
N ALA A 199 -5.18 -15.81 -10.68
CA ALA A 199 -6.38 -15.32 -9.99
C ALA A 199 -6.95 -14.04 -10.65
N LEU A 200 -6.10 -13.11 -11.06
CA LEU A 200 -6.52 -11.91 -11.79
C LEU A 200 -7.17 -12.28 -13.13
N ALA A 201 -6.58 -13.22 -13.87
CA ALA A 201 -7.11 -13.72 -15.14
C ALA A 201 -8.41 -14.49 -14.96
N GLU A 202 -8.51 -15.39 -13.96
CA GLU A 202 -9.71 -16.17 -13.65
C GLU A 202 -10.93 -15.28 -13.40
N HIS A 203 -10.73 -14.15 -12.72
CA HIS A 203 -11.80 -13.19 -12.44
C HIS A 203 -11.99 -12.12 -13.53
N GLY A 204 -11.25 -12.22 -14.64
CA GLY A 204 -11.37 -11.28 -15.77
C GLY A 204 -11.00 -9.85 -15.43
N LEU A 205 -10.11 -9.66 -14.44
CA LEU A 205 -9.71 -8.34 -13.96
C LEU A 205 -8.66 -7.71 -14.88
N SER A 206 -8.80 -6.41 -15.13
CA SER A 206 -7.80 -5.62 -15.86
C SER A 206 -6.55 -5.48 -14.99
N ALA A 207 -5.45 -6.10 -15.37
CA ALA A 207 -4.22 -6.09 -14.59
C ALA A 207 -2.97 -5.96 -15.46
N ARG A 208 -1.99 -5.23 -14.96
CA ARG A 208 -0.62 -5.21 -15.45
C ARG A 208 0.30 -5.68 -14.32
N THR A 209 1.00 -6.77 -14.55
CA THR A 209 1.96 -7.35 -13.61
C THR A 209 3.33 -7.41 -14.25
N ALA A 210 4.38 -7.11 -13.52
CA ALA A 210 5.74 -7.17 -14.05
C ALA A 210 6.77 -7.37 -12.93
N VAL A 211 7.79 -8.17 -13.19
CA VAL A 211 9.02 -8.18 -12.38
C VAL A 211 9.88 -6.99 -12.79
N TYR A 212 10.42 -6.27 -11.83
CA TYR A 212 11.32 -5.13 -12.06
C TYR A 212 12.76 -5.65 -11.97
N PRO A 213 13.49 -5.67 -13.10
CA PRO A 213 14.81 -6.28 -13.14
C PRO A 213 15.78 -5.67 -12.12
N ASP A 214 16.52 -6.54 -11.43
CA ASP A 214 17.51 -6.17 -10.42
C ASP A 214 16.97 -5.36 -9.23
N ALA A 215 15.65 -5.14 -9.14
CA ALA A 215 15.03 -4.39 -8.06
C ALA A 215 14.79 -5.29 -6.82
N PRO A 216 15.48 -5.06 -5.69
CA PRO A 216 15.33 -5.89 -4.50
C PRO A 216 14.00 -5.61 -3.79
N HIS A 217 13.58 -6.53 -2.89
CA HIS A 217 12.44 -6.26 -2.01
C HIS A 217 12.62 -4.95 -1.23
N GLY A 218 11.66 -4.03 -1.33
CA GLY A 218 11.74 -2.70 -0.73
C GLY A 218 12.36 -1.63 -1.63
N PHE A 219 12.50 -1.88 -2.93
CA PHE A 219 13.15 -0.97 -3.88
C PHE A 219 12.56 0.45 -3.94
N THR A 220 11.32 0.67 -3.48
CA THR A 220 10.70 2.01 -3.46
C THR A 220 11.07 2.84 -2.23
N MET A 221 11.70 2.25 -1.20
CA MET A 221 11.93 2.86 0.09
C MET A 221 13.28 3.57 0.17
N ALA A 222 13.29 4.89 -0.16
CA ALA A 222 14.52 5.70 -0.27
C ALA A 222 15.27 5.89 1.07
N ASP A 223 14.64 5.57 2.17
CA ASP A 223 15.21 5.59 3.52
C ASP A 223 15.81 4.24 3.96
N THR A 224 15.97 3.30 3.02
CA THR A 224 16.55 1.98 3.30
C THR A 224 17.67 1.61 2.35
N SER A 225 18.50 0.63 2.76
CA SER A 225 19.56 0.05 1.91
C SER A 225 19.04 -0.77 0.71
N SER A 226 17.73 -1.00 0.60
CA SER A 226 17.12 -1.70 -0.55
C SER A 226 16.71 -0.76 -1.67
N TYR A 227 16.81 0.55 -1.49
CA TYR A 227 16.37 1.51 -2.50
C TYR A 227 17.07 1.28 -3.85
N GLN A 228 16.26 1.24 -4.90
CA GLN A 228 16.74 1.24 -6.28
C GLN A 228 15.96 2.29 -7.07
N GLU A 229 16.63 3.35 -7.49
CA GLU A 229 16.02 4.53 -8.12
C GLU A 229 15.23 4.17 -9.37
N ALA A 230 15.78 3.34 -10.26
CA ALA A 230 15.13 2.98 -11.53
C ALA A 230 13.79 2.27 -11.29
N GLY A 231 13.72 1.31 -10.37
CA GLY A 231 12.47 0.64 -9.98
C GLY A 231 11.52 1.57 -9.25
N ALA A 232 12.06 2.45 -8.40
CA ALA A 232 11.26 3.43 -7.67
C ALA A 232 10.60 4.45 -8.60
N GLU A 233 11.31 4.98 -9.60
CA GLU A 233 10.70 5.90 -10.57
C GLU A 233 9.71 5.18 -11.49
N ARG A 234 10.06 3.99 -11.99
CA ARG A 234 9.14 3.18 -12.79
C ARG A 234 7.82 2.91 -12.07
N HIS A 235 7.85 2.55 -10.77
CA HIS A 235 6.62 2.28 -10.03
C HIS A 235 5.74 3.52 -9.92
N PHE A 236 6.33 4.72 -9.73
CA PHE A 236 5.55 5.95 -9.69
C PHE A 236 4.91 6.28 -11.05
N ASP A 237 5.64 6.05 -12.15
CA ASP A 237 5.09 6.26 -13.49
C ASP A 237 3.91 5.29 -13.74
N GLU A 238 4.07 4.00 -13.45
CA GLU A 238 3.00 3.00 -13.62
C GLU A 238 1.80 3.26 -12.71
N LEU A 239 2.02 3.71 -11.46
CA LEU A 239 0.96 4.10 -10.53
C LEU A 239 0.20 5.34 -11.04
N ARG A 240 0.93 6.35 -11.52
CA ARG A 240 0.35 7.56 -12.10
C ARG A 240 -0.48 7.24 -13.34
N GLU A 241 0.01 6.38 -14.22
CA GLU A 241 -0.74 5.90 -15.39
C GLU A 241 -2.03 5.17 -14.99
N LEU A 242 -1.95 4.29 -13.98
CA LEU A 242 -3.11 3.59 -13.44
C LEU A 242 -4.18 4.58 -12.97
N PHE A 243 -3.81 5.51 -12.11
CA PHE A 243 -4.75 6.48 -11.55
C PHE A 243 -5.30 7.44 -12.62
N ALA A 244 -4.46 7.91 -13.54
CA ALA A 244 -4.88 8.81 -14.62
C ALA A 244 -5.93 8.16 -15.54
N ARG A 245 -5.76 6.88 -15.93
CA ARG A 245 -6.74 6.19 -16.78
C ARG A 245 -8.03 5.83 -16.03
N THR A 246 -7.95 5.58 -14.71
CA THR A 246 -9.12 5.17 -13.91
C THR A 246 -9.97 6.37 -13.50
N PHE A 247 -9.36 7.49 -13.11
CA PHE A 247 -10.07 8.67 -12.61
C PHE A 247 -10.20 9.80 -13.63
N GLY A 248 -9.72 9.60 -14.85
CA GLY A 248 -9.62 10.64 -15.88
C GLY A 248 -8.36 11.50 -15.62
N GLY A 249 -7.49 11.67 -16.64
CA GLY A 249 -6.30 12.51 -16.52
C GLY A 249 -6.70 13.97 -16.23
N ARG A 250 -6.16 14.52 -15.15
CA ARG A 250 -6.34 15.93 -14.75
C ARG A 250 -5.04 16.68 -14.91
#